data_092a2f1e0da8c3c899fa8f52d9ab68f5
#
_entry.id   092a2f1e0da8c3c899fa8f52d9ab68f5
#
_cell.length_a   1.000
_cell.length_b   1.000
_cell.length_c   1.000
_cell.angle_alpha   90.00
_cell.angle_beta   90.00
_cell.angle_gamma   90.00
#
_symmetry.space_group_name_H-M   'P 1'
#
loop_
_entity.id
_entity.type
_entity.pdbx_description
1 polymer ?
#
loop_
_entity_poly.entity_id
_entity_poly.type
_entity_poly.pdbx_seq_one_letter_code
_entity_poly.pdbx_strand_id
1 'polypeptide(L)'
;ETKESKVLSGTSATTSVQSFRWLNDNQLLLTRDGRAEIDSYSYYIMDKDGKNPELLMEAKKFERKSGYEIPRVRGIYPKFPEKIMVSLRNNSSRTMSYYWLNLNTKEKTLVVRTPTIKNEVVYRFLFDHNGVAKGFLSYDIDGPDMGMVDSFYLYNEDGTFDQVGSCRHQGACFQPLAFDVDNTTLLGVGQAVQSDGSILDETDTNALWAYDTVSREFTEMIYHDPDYDIYPNMWFDNAPSGTELFGFSYEREKTEKVYF
;
A
#
# COMPACT_ATOMS: atom_id res chain seq x y z
N GLU A 1 3.42 16.44 -35.21
CA GLU A 1 4.42 16.82 -34.17
C GLU A 1 5.44 15.70 -34.04
N THR A 2 6.70 15.98 -34.35
CA THR A 2 7.81 15.06 -34.05
C THR A 2 8.00 15.03 -32.55
N LYS A 3 7.69 13.90 -31.93
CA LYS A 3 7.97 13.68 -30.52
C LYS A 3 9.48 13.49 -30.36
N GLU A 4 10.18 14.52 -29.96
CA GLU A 4 11.58 14.41 -29.58
C GLU A 4 11.66 13.65 -28.24
N SER A 5 12.42 12.55 -28.20
CA SER A 5 12.74 11.84 -26.97
C SER A 5 14.00 12.42 -26.34
N LYS A 6 13.96 12.66 -25.04
CA LYS A 6 15.08 13.17 -24.26
C LYS A 6 15.41 12.23 -23.12
N VAL A 7 16.70 11.93 -22.93
CA VAL A 7 17.16 11.18 -21.77
C VAL A 7 17.19 12.11 -20.56
N LEU A 8 16.35 11.83 -19.54
CA LEU A 8 16.28 12.61 -18.30
C LEU A 8 17.25 12.11 -17.26
N SER A 9 17.54 10.81 -17.22
CA SER A 9 18.46 10.18 -16.29
C SER A 9 19.03 8.91 -16.89
N GLY A 10 20.19 8.48 -16.39
CA GLY A 10 20.86 7.26 -16.83
C GLY A 10 21.27 6.39 -15.66
N THR A 11 21.71 5.17 -15.98
CA THR A 11 22.33 4.24 -15.05
C THR A 11 23.85 4.42 -15.07
N SER A 12 24.51 4.11 -13.95
CA SER A 12 25.96 3.98 -13.86
C SER A 12 26.33 2.52 -13.55
N ALA A 13 27.61 2.21 -13.52
CA ALA A 13 28.07 0.86 -13.15
C ALA A 13 27.63 0.43 -11.73
N THR A 14 27.31 1.38 -10.86
CA THR A 14 26.99 1.12 -9.44
C THR A 14 25.56 1.50 -9.04
N THR A 15 24.81 2.20 -9.90
CA THR A 15 23.43 2.64 -9.59
C THR A 15 22.55 2.52 -10.81
N SER A 16 21.37 1.91 -10.67
CA SER A 16 20.36 1.85 -11.71
C SER A 16 19.12 2.69 -11.37
N VAL A 17 18.45 3.16 -12.41
CA VAL A 17 17.13 3.77 -12.28
C VAL A 17 16.11 2.65 -12.19
N GLN A 18 15.37 2.59 -11.08
CA GLN A 18 14.34 1.58 -10.85
C GLN A 18 12.99 2.00 -11.38
N SER A 19 12.62 3.25 -11.12
CA SER A 19 11.34 3.79 -11.58
C SER A 19 11.34 5.31 -11.55
N PHE A 20 10.36 5.89 -12.24
CA PHE A 20 9.98 7.29 -12.08
C PHE A 20 8.47 7.39 -11.97
N ARG A 21 8.00 8.43 -11.29
CA ARG A 21 6.59 8.77 -11.12
C ARG A 21 6.40 10.27 -11.19
N TRP A 22 5.29 10.72 -11.76
CA TRP A 22 4.89 12.11 -11.65
C TRP A 22 4.50 12.43 -10.21
N LEU A 23 5.05 13.50 -9.66
CA LEU A 23 4.61 14.09 -8.37
C LEU A 23 3.49 15.10 -8.61
N ASN A 24 3.64 15.87 -9.67
CA ASN A 24 2.71 16.88 -10.17
C ASN A 24 3.08 17.23 -11.61
N ASP A 25 2.42 18.21 -12.23
CA ASP A 25 2.62 18.61 -13.63
C ASP A 25 4.04 19.11 -13.97
N ASN A 26 4.87 19.40 -12.98
CA ASN A 26 6.19 19.98 -13.14
C ASN A 26 7.33 19.15 -12.59
N GLN A 27 7.05 18.15 -11.75
CA GLN A 27 8.08 17.42 -11.04
C GLN A 27 7.92 15.90 -11.16
N LEU A 28 9.06 15.24 -11.23
CA LEU A 28 9.21 13.78 -11.24
C LEU A 28 9.87 13.31 -9.95
N LEU A 29 9.39 12.21 -9.40
CA LEU A 29 10.08 11.41 -8.41
C LEU A 29 10.86 10.32 -9.13
N LEU A 30 12.17 10.33 -8.97
CA LEU A 30 13.07 9.31 -9.48
C LEU A 30 13.47 8.37 -8.34
N THR A 31 13.32 7.07 -8.56
CA THR A 31 13.81 6.03 -7.66
C THR A 31 15.06 5.38 -8.25
N ARG A 32 16.13 5.33 -7.50
CA ARG A 32 17.38 4.66 -7.86
C ARG A 32 17.75 3.62 -6.81
N ASP A 33 18.58 2.67 -7.21
CA ASP A 33 19.21 1.78 -6.24
C ASP A 33 19.97 2.59 -5.19
N GLY A 34 19.80 2.18 -3.96
CA GLY A 34 20.51 2.73 -2.82
C GLY A 34 21.66 1.82 -2.40
N ARG A 35 21.69 1.46 -1.13
CA ARG A 35 22.70 0.57 -0.55
C ARG A 35 22.31 -0.88 -0.78
N ALA A 36 23.09 -1.61 -1.57
CA ALA A 36 22.81 -3.01 -1.92
C ALA A 36 22.76 -3.94 -0.68
N GLU A 37 23.58 -3.65 0.34
CA GLU A 37 23.67 -4.44 1.56
C GLU A 37 22.41 -4.43 2.44
N ILE A 38 21.47 -3.52 2.16
CA ILE A 38 20.25 -3.35 2.98
C ILE A 38 18.96 -3.28 2.16
N ASP A 39 19.01 -3.63 0.88
CA ASP A 39 17.87 -3.53 -0.04
C ASP A 39 17.13 -2.19 0.10
N SER A 40 17.81 -1.11 -0.18
CA SER A 40 17.26 0.25 -0.06
C SER A 40 17.22 0.97 -1.40
N TYR A 41 16.44 2.04 -1.44
CA TYR A 41 16.39 2.97 -2.56
C TYR A 41 16.80 4.37 -2.13
N SER A 42 17.30 5.13 -3.10
CA SER A 42 17.48 6.59 -3.02
C SER A 42 16.42 7.26 -3.87
N TYR A 43 15.80 8.28 -3.33
CA TYR A 43 14.71 9.02 -3.98
C TYR A 43 15.15 10.43 -4.29
N TYR A 44 14.91 10.85 -5.53
CA TYR A 44 15.24 12.19 -6.00
C TYR A 44 14.01 12.88 -6.56
N ILE A 45 13.90 14.17 -6.34
CA ILE A 45 12.97 15.03 -7.06
C ILE A 45 13.74 15.72 -8.16
N MET A 46 13.14 15.87 -9.34
CA MET A 46 13.68 16.65 -10.46
C MET A 46 12.56 17.34 -11.23
N ASP A 47 12.91 18.37 -11.95
CA ASP A 47 11.97 19.02 -12.86
C ASP A 47 11.58 18.08 -14.01
N LYS A 48 10.42 18.31 -14.63
CA LYS A 48 9.90 17.50 -15.75
C LYS A 48 10.83 17.42 -16.95
N ASP A 49 11.75 18.35 -17.09
CA ASP A 49 12.78 18.36 -18.14
C ASP A 49 14.10 17.69 -17.72
N GLY A 50 14.13 17.07 -16.53
CA GLY A 50 15.29 16.33 -15.99
C GLY A 50 16.35 17.20 -15.37
N LYS A 51 16.07 18.50 -15.13
CA LYS A 51 16.97 19.41 -14.45
C LYS A 51 16.77 19.40 -12.94
N ASN A 52 17.73 20.02 -12.25
CA ASN A 52 17.69 20.25 -10.79
C ASN A 52 17.39 18.98 -9.95
N PRO A 53 18.12 17.85 -10.18
CA PRO A 53 17.90 16.66 -9.34
C PRO A 53 18.33 16.95 -7.90
N GLU A 54 17.40 16.82 -6.98
CA GLU A 54 17.61 16.99 -5.55
C GLU A 54 17.36 15.65 -4.83
N LEU A 55 18.31 15.24 -3.96
CA LEU A 55 18.11 14.06 -3.11
C LEU A 55 17.02 14.34 -2.08
N LEU A 56 15.94 13.58 -2.16
CA LEU A 56 14.81 13.67 -1.22
C LEU A 56 15.04 12.81 0.01
N MET A 57 15.36 11.53 -0.20
CA MET A 57 15.54 10.55 0.86
C MET A 57 16.49 9.43 0.43
N GLU A 58 17.23 8.92 1.39
CA GLU A 58 18.03 7.68 1.28
C GLU A 58 18.11 6.96 2.63
N ALA A 59 18.58 5.73 2.62
CA ALA A 59 18.82 4.98 3.85
C ALA A 59 19.92 5.61 4.69
N LYS A 60 19.64 5.81 5.99
CA LYS A 60 20.54 6.40 6.97
C LYS A 60 20.98 5.39 8.00
N LYS A 61 22.28 5.25 8.23
CA LYS A 61 22.83 4.44 9.31
C LYS A 61 22.59 5.12 10.64
N PHE A 62 22.23 4.33 11.67
CA PHE A 62 22.13 4.89 13.03
C PHE A 62 23.50 5.19 13.61
N GLU A 63 23.64 6.35 14.25
CA GLU A 63 24.92 6.79 14.84
C GLU A 63 25.33 5.95 16.07
N ARG A 64 24.36 5.51 16.87
CA ARG A 64 24.59 4.86 18.18
C ARG A 64 24.12 3.42 18.26
N LYS A 65 23.53 2.89 17.22
CA LYS A 65 22.97 1.52 17.16
C LYS A 65 23.37 0.87 15.86
N SER A 66 23.45 -0.48 15.86
CA SER A 66 23.53 -1.22 14.60
C SER A 66 22.22 -1.05 13.83
N GLY A 67 22.31 -0.89 12.51
CA GLY A 67 21.16 -0.86 11.62
C GLY A 67 20.96 0.47 10.90
N TYR A 68 19.85 0.53 10.15
CA TYR A 68 19.51 1.61 9.25
C TYR A 68 18.06 2.01 9.38
N GLU A 69 17.78 3.30 9.17
CA GLU A 69 16.47 3.81 8.84
C GLU A 69 16.31 3.76 7.32
N ILE A 70 15.37 2.96 6.84
CA ILE A 70 15.17 2.70 5.41
C ILE A 70 13.86 3.37 4.98
N PRO A 71 13.91 4.39 4.11
CA PRO A 71 12.72 5.04 3.60
C PRO A 71 12.09 4.23 2.45
N ARG A 72 10.76 4.34 2.31
CA ARG A 72 9.99 3.90 1.16
C ARG A 72 8.89 4.91 0.85
N VAL A 73 8.74 5.29 -0.40
CA VAL A 73 7.55 6.04 -0.84
C VAL A 73 6.37 5.09 -0.91
N ARG A 74 5.27 5.45 -0.24
CA ARG A 74 4.08 4.62 -0.10
C ARG A 74 2.90 5.11 -0.91
N GLY A 75 2.76 6.43 -1.05
CA GLY A 75 1.68 7.02 -1.80
C GLY A 75 2.02 8.43 -2.30
N ILE A 76 1.54 8.74 -3.48
CA ILE A 76 1.45 10.07 -4.05
C ILE A 76 -0.05 10.32 -4.16
N TYR A 77 -0.52 11.35 -3.50
CA TYR A 77 -1.94 11.68 -3.43
C TYR A 77 -2.16 12.97 -4.22
N PRO A 78 -2.82 12.92 -5.39
CA PRO A 78 -3.03 14.10 -6.24
C PRO A 78 -3.72 15.27 -5.52
N LYS A 79 -4.54 14.94 -4.51
CA LYS A 79 -5.22 15.88 -3.62
C LYS A 79 -4.25 16.72 -2.77
N PHE A 80 -3.02 16.25 -2.58
CA PHE A 80 -1.99 16.87 -1.74
C PHE A 80 -0.66 16.97 -2.50
N PRO A 81 -0.59 17.81 -3.56
CA PRO A 81 0.58 17.87 -4.45
C PRO A 81 1.87 18.34 -3.76
N GLU A 82 1.76 18.96 -2.58
CA GLU A 82 2.89 19.46 -1.78
C GLU A 82 3.52 18.41 -0.86
N LYS A 83 2.93 17.21 -0.74
CA LYS A 83 3.42 16.15 0.16
C LYS A 83 3.20 14.75 -0.37
N ILE A 84 4.03 13.82 0.09
CA ILE A 84 3.90 12.39 -0.21
C ILE A 84 3.88 11.57 1.07
N MET A 85 3.25 10.39 0.99
CA MET A 85 3.30 9.42 2.07
C MET A 85 4.59 8.62 1.99
N VAL A 86 5.33 8.58 3.09
CA VAL A 86 6.57 7.79 3.20
C VAL A 86 6.52 6.89 4.44
N SER A 87 7.12 5.72 4.36
CA SER A 87 7.40 4.91 5.54
C SER A 87 8.89 4.93 5.84
N LEU A 88 9.22 4.94 7.13
CA LEU A 88 10.56 4.76 7.64
C LEU A 88 10.61 3.44 8.42
N ARG A 89 11.37 2.49 7.90
CA ARG A 89 11.57 1.19 8.54
C ARG A 89 12.88 1.20 9.30
N ASN A 90 12.80 0.87 10.57
CA ASN A 90 13.99 0.53 11.35
C ASN A 90 14.28 -0.97 11.18
N ASN A 91 15.38 -1.31 10.50
CA ASN A 91 15.70 -2.72 10.22
C ASN A 91 16.18 -3.50 11.45
N SER A 92 16.61 -2.84 12.52
CA SER A 92 17.01 -3.51 13.78
C SER A 92 15.82 -3.90 14.64
N SER A 93 14.84 -2.99 14.79
CA SER A 93 13.62 -3.25 15.59
C SER A 93 12.47 -3.84 14.76
N ARG A 94 12.61 -3.92 13.45
CA ARG A 94 11.56 -4.30 12.49
C ARG A 94 10.29 -3.44 12.56
N THR A 95 10.37 -2.29 13.23
CA THR A 95 9.25 -1.35 13.32
C THR A 95 9.20 -0.45 12.10
N MET A 96 8.00 0.02 11.77
CA MET A 96 7.76 0.92 10.66
C MET A 96 6.86 2.06 11.13
N SER A 97 7.14 3.25 10.66
CA SER A 97 6.30 4.42 10.91
C SER A 97 6.03 5.13 9.60
N TYR A 98 4.83 5.69 9.47
CA TYR A 98 4.40 6.39 8.27
C TYR A 98 4.31 7.88 8.54
N TYR A 99 4.74 8.66 7.57
CA TYR A 99 4.80 10.12 7.66
C TYR A 99 4.29 10.76 6.38
N TRP A 100 3.67 11.90 6.52
CA TRP A 100 3.62 12.87 5.45
C TRP A 100 4.97 13.59 5.36
N LEU A 101 5.58 13.57 4.21
CA LEU A 101 6.79 14.32 3.89
C LEU A 101 6.42 15.49 2.99
N ASN A 102 6.58 16.71 3.49
CA ASN A 102 6.41 17.92 2.70
C ASN A 102 7.56 18.05 1.70
N LEU A 103 7.24 18.21 0.42
CA LEU A 103 8.22 18.23 -0.67
C LEU A 103 9.05 19.53 -0.69
N ASN A 104 8.51 20.63 -0.14
CA ASN A 104 9.19 21.93 -0.11
C ASN A 104 10.05 22.09 1.15
N THR A 105 9.45 21.87 2.33
CA THR A 105 10.15 22.09 3.61
C THR A 105 10.97 20.90 4.06
N LYS A 106 10.74 19.71 3.48
CA LYS A 106 11.31 18.40 3.87
C LYS A 106 10.91 17.96 5.29
N GLU A 107 9.95 18.64 5.89
CA GLU A 107 9.42 18.28 7.20
C GLU A 107 8.55 17.02 7.13
N LYS A 108 8.66 16.20 8.18
CA LYS A 108 7.90 14.96 8.34
C LYS A 108 6.87 15.11 9.44
N THR A 109 5.59 14.86 9.11
CA THR A 109 4.50 14.77 10.08
C THR A 109 4.09 13.32 10.25
N LEU A 110 4.13 12.81 11.49
CA LEU A 110 3.76 11.43 11.78
C LEU A 110 2.29 11.19 11.45
N VAL A 111 2.00 10.10 10.73
CA VAL A 111 0.65 9.61 10.44
C VAL A 111 0.31 8.45 11.38
N VAL A 112 1.12 7.39 11.37
CA VAL A 112 0.89 6.21 12.20
C VAL A 112 2.21 5.50 12.49
N ARG A 113 2.29 4.90 13.67
CA ARG A 113 3.36 3.96 14.07
C ARG A 113 2.82 2.55 14.06
N THR A 114 3.70 1.59 13.78
CA THR A 114 3.36 0.17 13.92
C THR A 114 2.91 -0.10 15.36
N PRO A 115 1.66 -0.57 15.57
CA PRO A 115 1.22 -1.02 16.87
C PRO A 115 2.00 -2.27 17.31
N THR A 116 2.06 -2.48 18.62
CA THR A 116 2.63 -3.70 19.20
C THR A 116 1.48 -4.66 19.49
N ILE A 117 1.49 -5.81 18.82
CA ILE A 117 0.54 -6.89 19.03
C ILE A 117 1.33 -8.10 19.49
N LYS A 118 0.84 -8.81 20.50
CA LYS A 118 1.52 -9.98 21.03
C LYS A 118 1.57 -11.08 19.97
N ASN A 119 2.77 -11.57 19.70
CA ASN A 119 3.05 -12.66 18.75
C ASN A 119 2.71 -12.36 17.28
N GLU A 120 2.51 -11.09 16.93
CA GLU A 120 2.21 -10.70 15.54
C GLU A 120 3.16 -9.63 15.01
N VAL A 121 3.36 -9.63 13.71
CA VAL A 121 4.11 -8.60 12.98
C VAL A 121 3.19 -7.91 11.99
N VAL A 122 3.00 -6.61 12.18
CA VAL A 122 2.28 -5.77 11.23
C VAL A 122 3.14 -5.55 9.99
N TYR A 123 2.64 -5.92 8.83
CA TYR A 123 3.38 -5.82 7.56
C TYR A 123 2.77 -4.83 6.57
N ARG A 124 1.49 -4.49 6.71
CA ARG A 124 0.77 -3.59 5.80
C ARG A 124 -0.23 -2.73 6.55
N PHE A 125 -0.25 -1.43 6.23
CA PHE A 125 -1.32 -0.53 6.66
C PHE A 125 -2.30 -0.29 5.50
N LEU A 126 -3.55 -0.07 5.86
CA LEU A 126 -4.64 0.30 4.97
C LEU A 126 -4.91 1.79 5.16
N PHE A 127 -4.70 2.54 4.10
CA PHE A 127 -4.93 3.98 4.07
C PHE A 127 -6.11 4.29 3.16
N ASP A 128 -6.93 5.23 3.58
CA ASP A 128 -7.97 5.80 2.73
C ASP A 128 -7.38 6.80 1.70
N HIS A 129 -8.20 7.34 0.81
CA HIS A 129 -7.79 8.30 -0.21
C HIS A 129 -7.39 9.68 0.33
N ASN A 130 -7.59 9.93 1.62
CA ASN A 130 -7.09 11.09 2.34
C ASN A 130 -5.76 10.80 3.06
N GLY A 131 -5.26 9.56 2.95
CA GLY A 131 -4.03 9.11 3.61
C GLY A 131 -4.17 8.95 5.11
N VAL A 132 -5.39 8.73 5.59
CA VAL A 132 -5.66 8.37 6.99
C VAL A 132 -5.51 6.86 7.13
N ALA A 133 -4.76 6.42 8.14
CA ALA A 133 -4.65 4.99 8.45
C ALA A 133 -5.96 4.51 9.07
N LYS A 134 -6.66 3.64 8.37
CA LYS A 134 -7.95 3.05 8.78
C LYS A 134 -7.81 1.66 9.38
N GLY A 135 -6.72 0.97 9.08
CA GLY A 135 -6.51 -0.39 9.55
C GLY A 135 -5.12 -0.91 9.19
N PHE A 136 -4.90 -2.16 9.49
CA PHE A 136 -3.64 -2.84 9.16
C PHE A 136 -3.81 -4.35 9.10
N LEU A 137 -2.83 -4.98 8.47
CA LEU A 137 -2.67 -6.43 8.37
C LEU A 137 -1.44 -6.86 9.16
N SER A 138 -1.55 -7.97 9.84
CA SER A 138 -0.45 -8.63 10.55
C SER A 138 -0.44 -10.13 10.27
N TYR A 139 0.67 -10.77 10.57
CA TYR A 139 0.79 -12.22 10.54
C TYR A 139 1.37 -12.75 11.87
N ASP A 140 0.97 -13.96 12.25
CA ASP A 140 1.47 -14.64 13.45
C ASP A 140 2.94 -15.06 13.26
N ILE A 141 3.74 -14.86 14.30
CA ILE A 141 5.16 -15.25 14.33
C ILE A 141 5.45 -16.41 15.28
N ASP A 142 4.46 -16.83 16.06
CA ASP A 142 4.58 -17.91 17.03
C ASP A 142 3.56 -19.02 16.74
N GLY A 143 3.99 -20.26 16.85
CA GLY A 143 3.12 -21.42 16.72
C GLY A 143 3.35 -22.24 15.44
N PRO A 144 2.59 -23.32 15.26
CA PRO A 144 2.76 -24.25 14.13
C PRO A 144 2.44 -23.63 12.78
N ASP A 145 1.64 -22.57 12.76
CA ASP A 145 1.16 -21.87 11.56
C ASP A 145 1.92 -20.55 11.32
N MET A 146 3.13 -20.42 11.82
CA MET A 146 3.97 -19.22 11.75
C MET A 146 4.04 -18.64 10.33
N GLY A 147 3.59 -17.38 10.16
CA GLY A 147 3.56 -16.66 8.90
C GLY A 147 2.41 -17.05 7.95
N MET A 148 1.51 -17.96 8.37
CA MET A 148 0.38 -18.42 7.55
C MET A 148 -0.97 -17.84 7.98
N VAL A 149 -1.02 -17.16 9.11
CA VAL A 149 -2.25 -16.54 9.60
C VAL A 149 -2.16 -15.04 9.43
N ASP A 150 -2.87 -14.52 8.47
CA ASP A 150 -3.08 -13.09 8.34
C ASP A 150 -4.26 -12.65 9.20
N SER A 151 -4.06 -11.61 9.98
CA SER A 151 -5.10 -10.94 10.76
C SER A 151 -5.34 -9.55 10.22
N PHE A 152 -6.59 -9.16 10.18
CA PHE A 152 -7.05 -7.86 9.72
C PHE A 152 -7.65 -7.06 10.86
N TYR A 153 -7.16 -5.82 11.03
CA TYR A 153 -7.55 -4.90 12.10
C TYR A 153 -8.06 -3.59 11.54
N LEU A 154 -9.08 -3.03 12.18
CA LEU A 154 -9.58 -1.68 11.94
C LEU A 154 -9.36 -0.78 13.15
N TYR A 155 -8.97 0.47 12.90
CA TYR A 155 -8.91 1.50 13.94
C TYR A 155 -10.31 1.99 14.29
N ASN A 156 -10.51 2.23 15.59
CA ASN A 156 -11.64 2.93 16.14
C ASN A 156 -11.36 4.45 16.16
N GLU A 157 -12.42 5.25 16.39
CA GLU A 157 -12.31 6.71 16.46
C GLU A 157 -11.39 7.18 17.61
N ASP A 158 -11.31 6.42 18.69
CA ASP A 158 -10.46 6.71 19.85
C ASP A 158 -8.99 6.31 19.66
N GLY A 159 -8.63 5.76 18.49
CA GLY A 159 -7.30 5.30 18.15
C GLY A 159 -6.95 3.89 18.65
N THR A 160 -7.88 3.21 19.33
CA THR A 160 -7.77 1.77 19.57
C THR A 160 -8.02 0.99 18.28
N PHE A 161 -7.86 -0.32 18.28
CA PHE A 161 -8.12 -1.17 17.13
C PHE A 161 -8.71 -2.50 17.55
N ASP A 162 -9.57 -3.04 16.69
CA ASP A 162 -10.17 -4.36 16.85
C ASP A 162 -9.77 -5.28 15.71
N GLN A 163 -9.59 -6.55 16.02
CA GLN A 163 -9.46 -7.58 15.01
C GLN A 163 -10.84 -7.86 14.40
N VAL A 164 -10.97 -7.66 13.09
CA VAL A 164 -12.23 -7.84 12.37
C VAL A 164 -12.21 -9.04 11.42
N GLY A 165 -11.04 -9.64 11.25
CA GLY A 165 -10.89 -10.86 10.45
C GLY A 165 -9.58 -11.56 10.72
N SER A 166 -9.56 -12.88 10.48
CA SER A 166 -8.35 -13.70 10.58
C SER A 166 -8.44 -14.86 9.61
N CYS A 167 -7.36 -15.07 8.86
CA CYS A 167 -7.21 -16.19 7.95
C CYS A 167 -6.48 -17.33 8.69
N ARG A 168 -7.23 -18.23 9.30
CA ARG A 168 -6.66 -19.48 9.84
C ARG A 168 -6.91 -20.61 8.85
N HIS A 169 -5.81 -21.24 8.37
CA HIS A 169 -5.83 -22.42 7.50
C HIS A 169 -6.64 -22.27 6.20
N GLN A 170 -6.01 -22.32 5.06
CA GLN A 170 -6.48 -22.61 3.70
C GLN A 170 -8.03 -22.56 3.45
N GLY A 171 -8.73 -21.67 4.14
CA GLY A 171 -10.18 -21.50 4.09
C GLY A 171 -10.52 -20.04 3.91
N ALA A 172 -11.78 -19.76 3.99
CA ALA A 172 -12.41 -18.46 3.84
C ALA A 172 -11.60 -17.32 4.45
N CYS A 173 -10.95 -16.53 3.62
CA CYS A 173 -10.06 -15.45 4.02
C CYS A 173 -10.32 -14.23 3.16
N PHE A 174 -10.81 -13.17 3.78
CA PHE A 174 -10.90 -11.87 3.14
C PHE A 174 -9.56 -11.15 3.24
N GLN A 175 -8.95 -10.86 2.11
CA GLN A 175 -7.72 -10.09 2.01
C GLN A 175 -8.04 -8.67 1.56
N PRO A 176 -8.00 -7.67 2.45
CA PRO A 176 -8.23 -6.28 2.10
C PRO A 176 -7.21 -5.75 1.11
N LEU A 177 -7.65 -5.00 0.11
CA LEU A 177 -6.80 -4.45 -0.96
C LEU A 177 -6.71 -2.94 -0.90
N ALA A 178 -7.83 -2.22 -0.97
CA ALA A 178 -7.89 -0.77 -1.04
C ALA A 178 -9.24 -0.25 -0.54
N PHE A 179 -9.29 1.00 -0.12
CA PHE A 179 -10.55 1.70 0.11
C PHE A 179 -11.16 2.16 -1.21
N ASP A 180 -12.47 2.15 -1.27
CA ASP A 180 -13.24 2.82 -2.31
C ASP A 180 -13.26 4.35 -2.07
N VAL A 181 -13.83 5.11 -3.00
CA VAL A 181 -13.85 6.59 -3.00
C VAL A 181 -14.54 7.20 -1.80
N ASP A 182 -15.48 6.49 -1.18
CA ASP A 182 -16.22 6.92 0.01
C ASP A 182 -15.37 6.91 1.29
N ASN A 183 -14.18 6.28 1.26
CA ASN A 183 -13.27 6.08 2.39
C ASN A 183 -13.84 5.26 3.57
N THR A 184 -14.95 4.56 3.34
CA THR A 184 -15.63 3.69 4.31
C THR A 184 -15.79 2.27 3.80
N THR A 185 -15.94 2.09 2.49
CA THR A 185 -15.99 0.79 1.86
C THR A 185 -14.57 0.27 1.58
N LEU A 186 -14.27 -0.91 2.09
CA LEU A 186 -13.00 -1.60 1.89
C LEU A 186 -13.18 -2.72 0.87
N LEU A 187 -12.45 -2.63 -0.23
CA LEU A 187 -12.45 -3.63 -1.28
C LEU A 187 -11.42 -4.71 -0.97
N GLY A 188 -11.77 -5.96 -1.16
CA GLY A 188 -10.85 -7.07 -0.92
C GLY A 188 -11.30 -8.35 -1.60
N VAL A 189 -10.41 -9.34 -1.59
CA VAL A 189 -10.65 -10.64 -2.23
C VAL A 189 -10.71 -11.76 -1.22
N GLY A 190 -11.39 -12.83 -1.58
CA GLY A 190 -11.52 -14.03 -0.76
C GLY A 190 -12.98 -14.43 -0.59
N GLN A 191 -13.27 -15.08 0.53
CA GLN A 191 -14.63 -15.42 0.93
C GLN A 191 -15.14 -14.43 1.98
N ALA A 192 -16.40 -14.05 1.89
CA ALA A 192 -17.05 -13.18 2.86
C ALA A 192 -17.53 -14.00 4.07
N VAL A 193 -16.81 -13.90 5.18
CA VAL A 193 -17.20 -14.51 6.46
C VAL A 193 -17.72 -13.43 7.37
N GLN A 194 -19.00 -13.53 7.73
CA GLN A 194 -19.66 -12.61 8.64
C GLN A 194 -19.16 -12.74 10.08
N SER A 195 -19.48 -11.78 10.93
CA SER A 195 -19.04 -11.75 12.32
C SER A 195 -19.54 -12.93 13.15
N ASP A 196 -20.65 -13.56 12.75
CA ASP A 196 -21.21 -14.77 13.36
C ASP A 196 -20.58 -16.06 12.84
N GLY A 197 -19.62 -15.96 11.91
CA GLY A 197 -18.93 -17.09 11.28
C GLY A 197 -19.65 -17.69 10.09
N SER A 198 -20.81 -17.16 9.69
CA SER A 198 -21.51 -17.59 8.48
C SER A 198 -20.76 -17.10 7.24
N ILE A 199 -20.76 -17.91 6.17
CA ILE A 199 -20.24 -17.54 4.85
C ILE A 199 -21.39 -16.92 4.08
N LEU A 200 -21.21 -15.70 3.58
CA LEU A 200 -22.26 -14.94 2.92
C LEU A 200 -22.65 -15.59 1.57
N ASP A 201 -21.66 -16.08 0.84
CA ASP A 201 -21.87 -16.79 -0.42
C ASP A 201 -20.74 -17.82 -0.61
N GLU A 202 -21.12 -19.09 -0.81
CA GLU A 202 -20.15 -20.16 -1.00
C GLU A 202 -19.72 -20.18 -2.48
N THR A 203 -18.56 -19.58 -2.73
CA THR A 203 -17.88 -19.67 -4.02
C THR A 203 -16.68 -20.60 -3.91
N ASP A 204 -16.45 -21.42 -4.93
CA ASP A 204 -15.25 -22.29 -4.97
C ASP A 204 -13.97 -21.50 -5.27
N THR A 205 -14.10 -20.27 -5.78
CA THR A 205 -13.01 -19.36 -6.12
C THR A 205 -13.12 -18.05 -5.36
N ASN A 206 -11.99 -17.34 -5.21
CA ASN A 206 -11.96 -16.04 -4.56
C ASN A 206 -12.77 -15.01 -5.35
N ALA A 207 -13.67 -14.31 -4.68
CA ALA A 207 -14.45 -13.21 -5.22
C ALA A 207 -13.92 -11.85 -4.76
N LEU A 208 -14.27 -10.78 -5.48
CA LEU A 208 -14.05 -9.39 -5.06
C LEU A 208 -15.28 -8.92 -4.28
N TRP A 209 -15.05 -8.46 -3.06
CA TRP A 209 -16.08 -8.06 -2.11
C TRP A 209 -15.93 -6.61 -1.68
N ALA A 210 -17.06 -5.99 -1.36
CA ALA A 210 -17.17 -4.77 -0.59
C ALA A 210 -17.45 -5.09 0.90
N TYR A 211 -16.66 -4.48 1.77
CA TYR A 211 -16.79 -4.56 3.21
C TYR A 211 -16.96 -3.15 3.78
N ASP A 212 -18.08 -2.89 4.44
CA ASP A 212 -18.34 -1.62 5.12
C ASP A 212 -17.59 -1.59 6.46
N THR A 213 -16.66 -0.66 6.61
CA THR A 213 -15.82 -0.54 7.81
C THR A 213 -16.56 0.09 9.00
N VAL A 214 -17.71 0.70 8.79
CA VAL A 214 -18.54 1.31 9.83
C VAL A 214 -19.45 0.27 10.46
N SER A 215 -20.25 -0.44 9.65
CA SER A 215 -21.10 -1.54 10.13
C SER A 215 -20.30 -2.80 10.44
N ARG A 216 -19.10 -2.93 9.86
CA ARG A 216 -18.21 -4.11 9.94
C ARG A 216 -18.83 -5.37 9.33
N GLU A 217 -19.51 -5.19 8.22
CA GLU A 217 -20.19 -6.25 7.49
C GLU A 217 -19.82 -6.24 6.01
N PHE A 218 -19.86 -7.41 5.38
CA PHE A 218 -19.83 -7.52 3.94
C PHE A 218 -21.16 -7.04 3.38
N THR A 219 -21.10 -6.18 2.36
CA THR A 219 -22.29 -5.55 1.79
C THR A 219 -22.64 -6.11 0.40
N GLU A 220 -21.62 -6.41 -0.41
CA GLU A 220 -21.81 -6.75 -1.81
C GLU A 220 -20.67 -7.63 -2.33
N MET A 221 -21.01 -8.65 -3.14
CA MET A 221 -20.06 -9.30 -4.02
C MET A 221 -19.99 -8.52 -5.34
N ILE A 222 -18.86 -7.82 -5.54
CA ILE A 222 -18.67 -6.94 -6.70
C ILE A 222 -18.42 -7.75 -7.97
N TYR A 223 -17.63 -8.81 -7.85
CA TYR A 223 -17.28 -9.65 -8.99
C TYR A 223 -16.79 -11.04 -8.55
N HIS A 224 -17.16 -12.04 -9.32
CA HIS A 224 -16.75 -13.42 -9.16
C HIS A 224 -16.51 -14.06 -10.52
N ASP A 225 -15.45 -14.85 -10.62
CA ASP A 225 -15.20 -15.72 -11.76
C ASP A 225 -15.36 -17.17 -11.28
N PRO A 226 -16.30 -17.95 -11.85
CA PRO A 226 -16.56 -19.31 -11.36
C PRO A 226 -15.41 -20.30 -11.61
N ASP A 227 -14.51 -19.98 -12.54
CA ASP A 227 -13.43 -20.88 -12.96
C ASP A 227 -12.05 -20.48 -12.42
N TYR A 228 -11.88 -19.23 -11.96
CA TYR A 228 -10.57 -18.67 -11.58
C TYR A 228 -10.63 -17.83 -10.33
N ASP A 229 -9.61 -17.99 -9.48
CA ASP A 229 -9.37 -17.08 -8.36
C ASP A 229 -9.05 -15.66 -8.84
N ILE A 230 -9.68 -14.67 -8.23
CA ILE A 230 -9.46 -13.27 -8.54
C ILE A 230 -8.40 -12.70 -7.59
N TYR A 231 -7.29 -12.20 -8.17
CA TYR A 231 -6.27 -11.39 -7.50
C TYR A 231 -6.15 -10.07 -8.27
N PRO A 232 -7.07 -9.12 -8.03
CA PRO A 232 -7.23 -7.98 -8.92
C PRO A 232 -6.10 -6.96 -8.77
N ASN A 233 -5.62 -6.47 -9.91
CA ASN A 233 -4.87 -5.25 -9.99
C ASN A 233 -5.87 -4.10 -10.26
N MET A 234 -6.22 -3.36 -9.21
CA MET A 234 -7.28 -2.33 -9.25
C MET A 234 -6.81 -1.05 -9.92
N TRP A 235 -7.69 -0.43 -10.70
CA TRP A 235 -7.45 0.84 -11.39
C TRP A 235 -8.35 1.92 -10.82
N PHE A 236 -7.70 2.89 -10.19
CA PHE A 236 -8.37 4.08 -9.68
C PHE A 236 -8.08 5.27 -10.58
N ASP A 237 -9.09 6.07 -10.89
CA ASP A 237 -8.88 7.39 -11.46
C ASP A 237 -8.32 8.31 -10.37
N ASN A 238 -7.11 8.80 -10.58
CA ASN A 238 -6.42 9.72 -9.68
C ASN A 238 -6.65 11.19 -10.08
N ALA A 239 -7.80 11.51 -10.66
CA ALA A 239 -8.14 12.89 -10.97
C ALA A 239 -8.15 13.76 -9.70
N PRO A 240 -7.81 15.05 -9.78
CA PRO A 240 -7.82 15.96 -8.64
C PRO A 240 -9.20 16.07 -7.94
N SER A 241 -10.27 15.75 -8.66
CA SER A 241 -11.66 15.78 -8.18
C SER A 241 -12.04 14.61 -7.27
N GLY A 242 -11.26 13.56 -7.23
CA GLY A 242 -11.53 12.35 -6.46
C GLY A 242 -10.80 11.15 -7.05
N THR A 243 -10.82 10.06 -6.30
CA THR A 243 -10.33 8.77 -6.76
C THR A 243 -11.53 7.87 -6.95
N GLU A 244 -11.76 7.38 -8.14
CA GLU A 244 -12.86 6.48 -8.48
C GLU A 244 -12.30 5.15 -8.97
N LEU A 245 -12.84 4.04 -8.49
CA LEU A 245 -12.52 2.72 -9.03
C LEU A 245 -13.26 2.56 -10.36
N PHE A 246 -12.54 2.53 -11.47
CA PHE A 246 -13.14 2.35 -12.79
C PHE A 246 -12.94 0.96 -13.39
N GLY A 247 -12.20 0.09 -12.72
CA GLY A 247 -12.02 -1.28 -13.15
C GLY A 247 -10.84 -1.97 -12.48
N PHE A 248 -10.61 -3.20 -12.89
CA PHE A 248 -9.46 -4.01 -12.47
C PHE A 248 -9.07 -5.01 -13.56
N SER A 249 -7.88 -5.59 -13.42
CA SER A 249 -7.45 -6.75 -14.20
C SER A 249 -7.07 -7.90 -13.29
N TYR A 250 -7.25 -9.12 -13.77
CA TYR A 250 -6.81 -10.33 -13.11
C TYR A 250 -6.30 -11.34 -14.14
N GLU A 251 -5.56 -12.34 -13.67
CA GLU A 251 -4.93 -13.32 -14.54
C GLU A 251 -5.80 -14.56 -14.70
N ARG A 252 -6.05 -14.92 -15.95
CA ARG A 252 -6.55 -16.23 -16.42
C ARG A 252 -5.47 -16.86 -17.30
N GLU A 253 -5.87 -17.53 -18.40
CA GLU A 253 -4.93 -17.85 -19.50
C GLU A 253 -4.33 -16.61 -20.15
N LYS A 254 -5.06 -15.49 -20.06
CA LYS A 254 -4.65 -14.13 -20.44
C LYS A 254 -5.12 -13.17 -19.36
N THR A 255 -4.51 -11.99 -19.32
CA THR A 255 -4.99 -10.90 -18.45
C THR A 255 -6.39 -10.46 -18.89
N GLU A 256 -7.37 -10.67 -18.04
CA GLU A 256 -8.75 -10.18 -18.22
C GLU A 256 -8.89 -8.78 -17.61
N LYS A 257 -9.78 -7.97 -18.20
CA LYS A 257 -10.06 -6.60 -17.77
C LYS A 257 -11.55 -6.43 -17.55
N VAL A 258 -11.90 -5.99 -16.35
CA VAL A 258 -13.27 -5.65 -15.96
C VAL A 258 -13.36 -4.15 -15.75
N TYR A 259 -14.38 -3.51 -16.33
CA TYR A 259 -14.65 -2.07 -16.21
C TYR A 259 -16.00 -1.87 -15.53
N PHE A 260 -16.08 -0.87 -14.66
CA PHE A 260 -17.31 -0.44 -13.98
C PHE A 260 -17.93 0.77 -14.66
#